data_18e9f12f6fb05b189148ac70e3a593ee
#
_entry.id   18e9f12f6fb05b189148ac70e3a593ee
#
_cell.length_a   1.000
_cell.length_b   1.000
_cell.length_c   1.000
_cell.angle_alpha   90.00
_cell.angle_beta   90.00
_cell.angle_gamma   90.00
#
_symmetry.space_group_name_H-M   'P 1'
#
loop_
_entity.id
_entity.type
_entity.pdbx_description
1 polymer ?
#
loop_
_entity_poly.entity_id
_entity_poly.type
_entity_poly.pdbx_seq_one_letter_code
_entity_poly.pdbx_strand_id
1 'polypeptide(L)'
;YPLTASNGYFLYYDSSKFSEEDVASWEALTAKAEELGTKVGCDIANGWYVYGFFAGAGCNLSLNDDGSNSCDWNNETGLAVAESVEKITSSKSFTAAKNDDALAMLADGELGAYVSGTWNATTFEEAYGDGYAACKLPTFDVNGTATQMGSYAGYKFVGVNSHSQNIGWSMLLAEYLTNEDSQLAIGQATAEGPANLVAAQQIDSPALAALAAQSAYADQQVVGNNFWTPAESLGQNLVDGAKDVQKVLDDAVAGITQPVSE
;
A
#
# COMPACT_ATOMS: atom_id res chain seq x y z
N TYR A 1 1.38 -21.94 9.08
CA TYR A 1 2.82 -21.68 9.11
C TYR A 1 3.11 -20.29 8.53
N PRO A 2 3.81 -19.41 9.26
CA PRO A 2 4.11 -18.05 8.80
C PRO A 2 5.21 -18.08 7.72
N LEU A 3 4.91 -17.53 6.53
CA LEU A 3 5.84 -17.50 5.40
C LEU A 3 6.57 -16.17 5.31
N THR A 4 5.83 -15.04 5.32
CA THR A 4 6.43 -13.70 5.32
C THR A 4 5.75 -12.79 6.35
N ALA A 5 6.49 -11.77 6.81
CA ALA A 5 6.01 -10.71 7.69
C ALA A 5 6.08 -9.32 7.01
N SER A 6 6.06 -9.29 5.68
CA SER A 6 6.32 -8.09 4.88
C SER A 6 5.19 -7.71 3.92
N ASN A 7 3.95 -8.14 4.21
CA ASN A 7 2.81 -7.79 3.36
C ASN A 7 2.26 -6.40 3.72
N GLY A 8 2.93 -5.37 3.23
CA GLY A 8 2.58 -3.96 3.38
C GLY A 8 3.15 -3.16 2.21
N TYR A 9 2.93 -1.86 2.19
CA TYR A 9 3.34 -0.99 1.10
C TYR A 9 4.01 0.29 1.61
N PHE A 10 4.85 0.85 0.75
CA PHE A 10 5.68 2.00 1.01
C PHE A 10 6.03 2.67 -0.33
N LEU A 11 6.88 3.70 -0.37
CA LEU A 11 7.25 4.40 -1.59
C LEU A 11 8.60 3.92 -2.11
N TYR A 12 8.66 3.47 -3.38
CA TYR A 12 9.88 3.36 -4.18
C TYR A 12 10.16 4.67 -4.92
N TYR A 13 11.42 5.05 -5.06
CA TYR A 13 11.80 6.22 -5.83
C TYR A 13 13.22 6.10 -6.40
N ASP A 14 13.47 6.81 -7.48
CA ASP A 14 14.78 6.96 -8.09
C ASP A 14 15.55 8.10 -7.40
N SER A 15 16.48 7.76 -6.51
CA SER A 15 17.27 8.73 -5.74
C SER A 15 18.26 9.55 -6.60
N SER A 16 18.46 9.18 -7.87
CA SER A 16 19.18 10.03 -8.83
C SER A 16 18.34 11.23 -9.31
N LYS A 17 17.03 11.17 -9.11
CA LYS A 17 16.05 12.19 -9.52
C LYS A 17 15.43 12.93 -8.33
N PHE A 18 15.19 12.22 -7.22
CA PHE A 18 14.49 12.73 -6.05
C PHE A 18 15.37 12.67 -4.81
N SER A 19 15.44 13.75 -4.05
CA SER A 19 16.02 13.76 -2.72
C SER A 19 15.05 13.23 -1.66
N GLU A 20 15.51 12.98 -0.45
CA GLU A 20 14.66 12.62 0.70
C GLU A 20 13.61 13.70 1.01
N GLU A 21 13.93 14.98 0.78
CA GLU A 21 13.00 16.10 0.96
C GLU A 21 11.88 16.08 -0.10
N ASP A 22 12.22 15.74 -1.35
CA ASP A 22 11.25 15.65 -2.45
C ASP A 22 10.22 14.53 -2.23
N VAL A 23 10.60 13.45 -1.56
CA VAL A 23 9.72 12.30 -1.30
C VAL A 23 9.02 12.35 0.08
N ALA A 24 9.27 13.39 0.88
CA ALA A 24 8.71 13.52 2.22
C ALA A 24 7.19 13.79 2.24
N SER A 25 6.67 14.44 1.20
CA SER A 25 5.23 14.70 1.04
C SER A 25 4.76 14.51 -0.40
N TRP A 26 3.47 14.21 -0.59
CA TRP A 26 2.87 14.10 -1.92
C TRP A 26 2.95 15.41 -2.70
N GLU A 27 2.83 16.55 -2.02
CA GLU A 27 2.93 17.87 -2.62
C GLU A 27 4.34 18.13 -3.18
N ALA A 28 5.39 17.84 -2.40
CA ALA A 28 6.77 17.99 -2.86
C ALA A 28 7.09 16.99 -3.97
N LEU A 29 6.67 15.74 -3.82
CA LEU A 29 6.90 14.67 -4.77
C LEU A 29 6.27 14.98 -6.14
N THR A 30 5.00 15.37 -6.16
CA THR A 30 4.30 15.70 -7.43
C THR A 30 4.86 16.97 -8.07
N ALA A 31 5.21 17.99 -7.28
CA ALA A 31 5.84 19.21 -7.80
C ALA A 31 7.20 18.92 -8.43
N LYS A 32 8.04 18.12 -7.75
CA LYS A 32 9.35 17.74 -8.29
C LYS A 32 9.24 16.87 -9.53
N ALA A 33 8.31 15.93 -9.55
CA ALA A 33 8.03 15.09 -10.71
C ALA A 33 7.56 15.92 -11.93
N GLU A 34 6.75 16.95 -11.71
CA GLU A 34 6.33 17.86 -12.78
C GLU A 34 7.51 18.66 -13.34
N GLU A 35 8.41 19.13 -12.48
CA GLU A 35 9.65 19.82 -12.86
C GLU A 35 10.56 18.91 -13.74
N LEU A 36 10.67 17.64 -13.36
CA LEU A 36 11.48 16.64 -14.05
C LEU A 36 10.81 16.04 -15.30
N GLY A 37 9.51 16.25 -15.49
CA GLY A 37 8.75 15.66 -16.58
C GLY A 37 8.58 14.13 -16.45
N THR A 38 8.57 13.59 -15.22
CA THR A 38 8.36 12.18 -14.92
C THR A 38 7.04 11.96 -14.19
N LYS A 39 6.61 10.70 -14.07
CA LYS A 39 5.41 10.32 -13.32
C LYS A 39 5.75 9.81 -11.92
N VAL A 40 4.84 10.07 -11.00
CA VAL A 40 4.83 9.49 -9.66
C VAL A 40 3.42 9.05 -9.31
N GLY A 41 3.25 8.02 -8.51
CA GLY A 41 1.87 7.57 -8.31
C GLY A 41 1.62 6.49 -7.27
N CYS A 42 0.32 6.16 -7.22
CA CYS A 42 -0.26 5.15 -6.36
C CYS A 42 -1.58 4.68 -6.99
N ASP A 43 -1.90 3.40 -6.89
CA ASP A 43 -3.19 2.84 -7.32
C ASP A 43 -4.31 3.27 -6.35
N ILE A 44 -4.71 4.55 -6.44
CA ILE A 44 -5.75 5.14 -5.57
C ILE A 44 -7.11 4.46 -5.77
N ALA A 45 -7.39 3.96 -6.98
CA ALA A 45 -8.62 3.23 -7.28
C ALA A 45 -8.63 1.79 -6.70
N ASN A 46 -7.84 1.54 -5.67
CA ASN A 46 -7.76 0.28 -4.97
C ASN A 46 -7.95 0.51 -3.46
N GLY A 47 -8.92 -0.17 -2.86
CA GLY A 47 -9.25 -0.06 -1.44
C GLY A 47 -8.06 -0.26 -0.50
N TRP A 48 -7.07 -1.09 -0.91
CA TRP A 48 -5.84 -1.33 -0.18
C TRP A 48 -5.01 -0.04 0.02
N TYR A 49 -4.91 0.80 -1.01
CA TYR A 49 -4.08 2.01 -0.96
C TYR A 49 -4.85 3.26 -0.53
N VAL A 50 -6.10 3.44 -0.99
CA VAL A 50 -6.90 4.61 -0.59
C VAL A 50 -7.15 4.64 0.91
N TYR A 51 -7.24 3.48 1.55
CA TYR A 51 -7.32 3.33 3.01
C TYR A 51 -6.28 4.17 3.74
N GLY A 52 -5.04 4.18 3.26
CA GLY A 52 -3.91 4.82 3.94
C GLY A 52 -4.07 6.32 4.15
N PHE A 53 -4.79 7.01 3.27
CA PHE A 53 -5.07 8.43 3.42
C PHE A 53 -6.05 8.67 4.58
N PHE A 54 -7.16 7.93 4.61
CA PHE A 54 -8.18 8.06 5.66
C PHE A 54 -7.67 7.60 7.02
N ALA A 55 -6.98 6.47 7.08
CA ALA A 55 -6.39 5.94 8.31
C ALA A 55 -5.32 6.88 8.88
N GLY A 56 -4.46 7.44 8.04
CA GLY A 56 -3.44 8.42 8.45
C GLY A 56 -4.03 9.67 9.10
N ALA A 57 -5.20 10.10 8.66
CA ALA A 57 -5.92 11.22 9.24
C ALA A 57 -6.79 10.85 10.46
N GLY A 58 -6.78 9.58 10.87
CA GLY A 58 -7.52 9.11 12.03
C GLY A 58 -9.01 8.84 11.77
N CYS A 59 -9.43 8.72 10.51
CA CYS A 59 -10.77 8.25 10.19
C CYS A 59 -10.92 6.77 10.53
N ASN A 60 -12.07 6.40 11.08
CA ASN A 60 -12.32 5.04 11.55
C ASN A 60 -12.79 4.12 10.42
N LEU A 61 -12.23 2.93 10.40
CA LEU A 61 -12.74 1.75 9.70
C LEU A 61 -12.51 0.55 10.60
N SER A 62 -13.56 -0.14 11.00
CA SER A 62 -13.45 -1.30 11.89
C SER A 62 -14.45 -2.39 11.52
N LEU A 63 -14.08 -3.64 11.78
CA LEU A 63 -14.93 -4.81 11.62
C LEU A 63 -15.78 -5.03 12.88
N ASN A 64 -17.09 -5.21 12.72
CA ASN A 64 -18.02 -5.53 13.79
C ASN A 64 -18.13 -7.06 13.98
N ASP A 65 -18.66 -7.49 15.14
CA ASP A 65 -18.83 -8.91 15.46
C ASP A 65 -19.75 -9.67 14.47
N ASP A 66 -20.66 -8.97 13.82
CA ASP A 66 -21.58 -9.50 12.80
C ASP A 66 -20.96 -9.56 11.40
N GLY A 67 -19.69 -9.18 11.24
CA GLY A 67 -18.96 -9.15 9.97
C GLY A 67 -19.22 -7.91 9.11
N SER A 68 -20.07 -6.98 9.55
CA SER A 68 -20.23 -5.68 8.90
C SER A 68 -19.08 -4.73 9.26
N ASN A 69 -18.96 -3.61 8.56
CA ASN A 69 -17.99 -2.58 8.89
C ASN A 69 -18.66 -1.37 9.56
N SER A 70 -17.92 -0.72 10.47
CA SER A 70 -18.15 0.66 10.89
C SER A 70 -17.15 1.55 10.17
N CYS A 71 -17.63 2.66 9.58
CA CYS A 71 -16.82 3.60 8.81
C CYS A 71 -17.36 5.02 8.99
N ASP A 72 -16.47 5.99 9.20
CA ASP A 72 -16.82 7.40 9.38
C ASP A 72 -16.13 8.33 8.36
N TRP A 73 -15.71 7.80 7.23
CA TRP A 73 -14.96 8.53 6.21
C TRP A 73 -15.71 9.70 5.58
N ASN A 74 -17.00 9.84 5.81
CA ASN A 74 -17.81 10.97 5.34
C ASN A 74 -17.97 12.11 6.36
N ASN A 75 -17.19 12.10 7.43
CA ASN A 75 -17.13 13.21 8.39
C ASN A 75 -16.27 14.38 7.85
N GLU A 76 -16.16 15.47 8.61
CA GLU A 76 -15.39 16.67 8.21
C GLU A 76 -13.90 16.35 7.92
N THR A 77 -13.30 15.43 8.70
CA THR A 77 -11.90 14.99 8.48
C THR A 77 -11.80 14.21 7.17
N GLY A 78 -12.71 13.27 6.94
CA GLY A 78 -12.72 12.47 5.71
C GLY A 78 -12.97 13.34 4.46
N LEU A 79 -13.81 14.38 4.55
CA LEU A 79 -13.99 15.35 3.48
C LEU A 79 -12.66 16.07 3.15
N ALA A 80 -11.95 16.55 4.17
CA ALA A 80 -10.66 17.22 3.98
C ALA A 80 -9.60 16.28 3.40
N VAL A 81 -9.61 14.99 3.80
CA VAL A 81 -8.76 13.95 3.20
C VAL A 81 -9.08 13.76 1.71
N ALA A 82 -10.35 13.61 1.37
CA ALA A 82 -10.76 13.40 -0.01
C ALA A 82 -10.40 14.59 -0.92
N GLU A 83 -10.60 15.83 -0.45
CA GLU A 83 -10.18 17.05 -1.16
C GLU A 83 -8.66 17.11 -1.35
N SER A 84 -7.88 16.65 -0.35
CA SER A 84 -6.43 16.57 -0.47
C SER A 84 -6.01 15.51 -1.50
N VAL A 85 -6.65 14.34 -1.50
CA VAL A 85 -6.40 13.29 -2.50
C VAL A 85 -6.72 13.79 -3.90
N GLU A 86 -7.86 14.46 -4.11
CA GLU A 86 -8.19 15.06 -5.42
C GLU A 86 -7.14 16.09 -5.87
N LYS A 87 -6.63 16.91 -4.96
CA LYS A 87 -5.56 17.86 -5.27
C LYS A 87 -4.28 17.15 -5.72
N ILE A 88 -3.90 16.05 -5.05
CA ILE A 88 -2.74 15.23 -5.43
C ILE A 88 -2.96 14.59 -6.80
N THR A 89 -4.10 13.93 -7.00
CA THR A 89 -4.43 13.22 -8.24
C THR A 89 -4.62 14.14 -9.44
N SER A 90 -4.99 15.40 -9.23
CA SER A 90 -5.11 16.41 -10.27
C SER A 90 -3.77 16.91 -10.83
N SER A 91 -2.64 16.60 -10.17
CA SER A 91 -1.31 16.93 -10.70
C SER A 91 -1.05 16.20 -12.00
N LYS A 92 -0.48 16.90 -12.99
CA LYS A 92 -0.12 16.30 -14.28
C LYS A 92 0.96 15.23 -14.18
N SER A 93 1.76 15.28 -13.13
CA SER A 93 2.80 14.28 -12.85
C SER A 93 2.26 13.06 -12.12
N PHE A 94 1.06 13.12 -11.51
CA PHE A 94 0.48 11.98 -10.83
C PHE A 94 -0.06 10.92 -11.81
N THR A 95 0.06 9.66 -11.43
CA THR A 95 -0.59 8.53 -12.11
C THR A 95 -1.27 7.62 -11.09
N ALA A 96 -2.51 7.26 -11.38
CA ALA A 96 -3.25 6.23 -10.64
C ALA A 96 -3.16 4.85 -11.33
N ALA A 97 -2.10 4.62 -12.08
CA ALA A 97 -1.87 3.38 -12.80
C ALA A 97 -1.93 2.18 -11.83
N LYS A 98 -2.56 1.11 -12.27
CA LYS A 98 -2.55 -0.18 -11.56
C LYS A 98 -1.17 -0.82 -11.65
N ASN A 99 -0.91 -1.82 -10.80
CA ASN A 99 0.40 -2.45 -10.69
C ASN A 99 1.07 -2.74 -12.04
N ASP A 100 0.38 -3.46 -12.94
CA ASP A 100 0.99 -3.90 -14.21
C ASP A 100 1.24 -2.72 -15.17
N ASP A 101 0.33 -1.75 -15.20
CA ASP A 101 0.51 -0.53 -16.00
C ASP A 101 1.65 0.34 -15.42
N ALA A 102 1.75 0.43 -14.09
CA ALA A 102 2.84 1.14 -13.42
C ALA A 102 4.21 0.48 -13.71
N LEU A 103 4.28 -0.86 -13.70
CA LEU A 103 5.50 -1.57 -14.06
C LEU A 103 5.87 -1.42 -15.54
N ALA A 104 4.89 -1.29 -16.43
CA ALA A 104 5.15 -0.94 -17.84
C ALA A 104 5.73 0.48 -17.95
N MET A 105 5.15 1.48 -17.27
CA MET A 105 5.68 2.84 -17.21
C MET A 105 7.09 2.89 -16.60
N LEU A 106 7.36 2.05 -15.61
CA LEU A 106 8.68 1.90 -15.00
C LEU A 106 9.71 1.38 -16.01
N ALA A 107 9.37 0.34 -16.78
CA ALA A 107 10.22 -0.23 -17.81
C ALA A 107 10.51 0.77 -18.95
N ASP A 108 9.55 1.64 -19.26
CA ASP A 108 9.70 2.71 -20.26
C ASP A 108 10.47 3.95 -19.73
N GLY A 109 10.86 3.96 -18.42
CA GLY A 109 11.58 5.05 -17.76
C GLY A 109 10.72 6.28 -17.45
N GLU A 110 9.40 6.17 -17.59
CA GLU A 110 8.45 7.25 -17.35
C GLU A 110 8.12 7.45 -15.86
N LEU A 111 8.28 6.40 -15.03
CA LEU A 111 7.91 6.38 -13.62
C LEU A 111 9.12 6.66 -12.74
N GLY A 112 9.07 7.73 -11.96
CA GLY A 112 10.17 8.15 -11.07
C GLY A 112 9.97 7.77 -9.61
N ALA A 113 8.71 7.58 -9.17
CA ALA A 113 8.37 7.05 -7.84
C ALA A 113 6.98 6.40 -7.87
N TYR A 114 6.80 5.35 -7.05
CA TYR A 114 5.53 4.64 -6.98
C TYR A 114 5.32 3.91 -5.66
N VAL A 115 4.10 3.95 -5.15
CA VAL A 115 3.71 3.19 -3.96
C VAL A 115 3.46 1.74 -4.33
N SER A 116 4.25 0.85 -3.74
CA SER A 116 4.11 -0.60 -3.91
C SER A 116 4.68 -1.33 -2.69
N GLY A 117 4.68 -2.65 -2.71
CA GLY A 117 5.24 -3.48 -1.64
C GLY A 117 6.47 -4.27 -2.05
N THR A 118 6.93 -5.13 -1.16
CA THR A 118 8.15 -5.95 -1.37
C THR A 118 8.07 -6.88 -2.58
N TRP A 119 6.86 -7.22 -3.04
CA TRP A 119 6.64 -8.07 -4.23
C TRP A 119 7.16 -7.48 -5.54
N ASN A 120 7.45 -6.19 -5.59
CA ASN A 120 8.01 -5.50 -6.76
C ASN A 120 9.46 -5.03 -6.53
N ALA A 121 10.10 -5.39 -5.40
CA ALA A 121 11.41 -4.86 -5.01
C ALA A 121 12.48 -5.10 -6.10
N THR A 122 12.59 -6.32 -6.60
CA THR A 122 13.56 -6.67 -7.65
C THR A 122 13.31 -5.91 -8.95
N THR A 123 12.04 -5.69 -9.33
CA THR A 123 11.67 -4.94 -10.54
C THR A 123 12.08 -3.47 -10.44
N PHE A 124 11.85 -2.83 -9.26
CA PHE A 124 12.28 -1.45 -9.04
C PHE A 124 13.81 -1.34 -8.94
N GLU A 125 14.47 -2.32 -8.30
CA GLU A 125 15.93 -2.37 -8.23
C GLU A 125 16.58 -2.47 -9.62
N GLU A 126 16.07 -3.36 -10.48
CA GLU A 126 16.54 -3.50 -11.85
C GLU A 126 16.32 -2.23 -12.67
N ALA A 127 15.18 -1.55 -12.50
CA ALA A 127 14.83 -0.37 -13.27
C ALA A 127 15.59 0.89 -12.83
N TYR A 128 15.79 1.09 -11.53
CA TYR A 128 16.46 2.29 -11.02
C TYR A 128 17.97 2.12 -10.84
N GLY A 129 18.48 0.88 -10.82
CA GLY A 129 19.91 0.58 -10.69
C GLY A 129 20.53 1.25 -9.46
N ASP A 130 21.58 2.05 -9.65
CA ASP A 130 22.26 2.77 -8.56
C ASP A 130 21.36 3.83 -7.88
N GLY A 131 20.26 4.21 -8.51
CA GLY A 131 19.24 5.12 -7.95
C GLY A 131 18.16 4.42 -7.14
N TYR A 132 18.19 3.07 -7.02
CA TYR A 132 17.17 2.35 -6.27
C TYR A 132 17.11 2.78 -4.81
N ALA A 133 15.95 3.30 -4.41
CA ALA A 133 15.68 3.71 -3.05
C ALA A 133 14.22 3.47 -2.66
N ALA A 134 13.98 3.37 -1.38
CA ALA A 134 12.65 3.22 -0.82
C ALA A 134 12.54 3.96 0.52
N CYS A 135 11.37 4.50 0.82
CA CYS A 135 11.09 5.15 2.10
C CYS A 135 9.65 4.86 2.54
N LYS A 136 9.32 5.19 3.80
CA LYS A 136 7.93 5.16 4.26
C LYS A 136 7.05 6.03 3.36
N LEU A 137 5.73 5.84 3.40
CA LEU A 137 4.79 6.65 2.64
C LEU A 137 4.94 8.14 2.93
N PRO A 138 4.74 9.01 1.92
CA PRO A 138 4.79 10.45 2.10
C PRO A 138 3.71 10.95 3.06
N THR A 139 3.91 12.12 3.63
CA THR A 139 2.83 12.90 4.23
C THR A 139 1.98 13.55 3.16
N PHE A 140 0.80 14.03 3.54
CA PHE A 140 -0.10 14.83 2.70
C PHE A 140 -0.77 15.91 3.55
N ASP A 141 -1.16 16.99 2.92
CA ASP A 141 -1.78 18.12 3.63
C ASP A 141 -3.26 17.86 3.92
N VAL A 142 -3.67 17.96 5.17
CA VAL A 142 -5.07 17.94 5.59
C VAL A 142 -5.36 19.25 6.33
N ASN A 143 -6.04 20.19 5.67
CA ASN A 143 -6.37 21.49 6.24
C ASN A 143 -5.15 22.27 6.78
N GLY A 144 -4.03 22.27 6.06
CA GLY A 144 -2.79 22.94 6.46
C GLY A 144 -1.94 22.16 7.46
N THR A 145 -2.27 20.89 7.72
CA THR A 145 -1.52 20.01 8.62
C THR A 145 -0.91 18.86 7.84
N ALA A 146 0.43 18.73 7.86
CA ALA A 146 1.11 17.58 7.29
C ALA A 146 0.74 16.31 8.04
N THR A 147 0.04 15.40 7.37
CA THR A 147 -0.52 14.17 7.93
C THR A 147 0.23 12.98 7.36
N GLN A 148 0.73 12.09 8.20
CA GLN A 148 1.41 10.89 7.74
C GLN A 148 0.40 9.91 7.15
N MET A 149 0.60 9.49 5.89
CA MET A 149 -0.21 8.46 5.28
C MET A 149 -0.05 7.13 6.04
N GLY A 150 -1.15 6.51 6.41
CA GLY A 150 -1.20 5.17 6.99
C GLY A 150 -1.07 4.08 5.94
N SER A 151 -1.12 2.84 6.37
CA SER A 151 -1.12 1.69 5.45
C SER A 151 -1.78 0.47 6.09
N TYR A 152 -2.05 -0.54 5.27
CA TYR A 152 -2.23 -1.89 5.80
C TYR A 152 -0.87 -2.58 5.97
N ALA A 153 -0.81 -3.46 6.97
CA ALA A 153 0.25 -4.44 7.15
C ALA A 153 -0.36 -5.83 7.30
N GLY A 154 0.40 -6.84 6.93
CA GLY A 154 -0.08 -8.21 7.04
C GLY A 154 1.04 -9.24 6.94
N TYR A 155 0.60 -10.48 6.93
CA TYR A 155 1.45 -11.67 6.91
C TYR A 155 0.96 -12.61 5.83
N LYS A 156 1.87 -13.37 5.21
CA LYS A 156 1.51 -14.49 4.35
C LYS A 156 1.71 -15.80 5.12
N PHE A 157 0.76 -16.71 4.95
CA PHE A 157 0.79 -18.00 5.63
C PHE A 157 0.71 -19.15 4.63
N VAL A 158 1.36 -20.26 4.95
CA VAL A 158 1.14 -21.55 4.32
C VAL A 158 0.15 -22.32 5.17
N GLY A 159 -0.98 -22.69 4.58
CA GLY A 159 -2.01 -23.53 5.21
C GLY A 159 -1.99 -24.95 4.62
N VAL A 160 -2.27 -25.94 5.46
CA VAL A 160 -2.49 -27.33 5.02
C VAL A 160 -3.98 -27.58 4.91
N ASN A 161 -4.47 -27.91 3.70
CA ASN A 161 -5.87 -28.22 3.47
C ASN A 161 -6.27 -29.51 4.25
N SER A 162 -7.29 -29.39 5.10
CA SER A 162 -7.80 -30.52 5.92
C SER A 162 -8.33 -31.69 5.09
N HIS A 163 -8.69 -31.46 3.83
CA HIS A 163 -9.16 -32.49 2.89
C HIS A 163 -8.01 -33.13 2.08
N SER A 164 -6.75 -32.75 2.32
CA SER A 164 -5.61 -33.35 1.65
C SER A 164 -5.53 -34.87 1.92
N GLN A 165 -5.28 -35.65 0.88
CA GLN A 165 -5.01 -37.09 1.02
C GLN A 165 -3.59 -37.37 1.56
N ASN A 166 -2.74 -36.34 1.67
CA ASN A 166 -1.35 -36.42 2.07
C ASN A 166 -1.01 -35.42 3.17
N ILE A 167 -1.85 -35.30 4.21
CA ILE A 167 -1.72 -34.28 5.28
C ILE A 167 -0.30 -34.28 5.88
N GLY A 168 0.27 -35.45 6.21
CA GLY A 168 1.61 -35.55 6.77
C GLY A 168 2.71 -34.98 5.88
N TRP A 169 2.67 -35.26 4.57
CA TRP A 169 3.60 -34.69 3.61
C TRP A 169 3.39 -33.20 3.40
N SER A 170 2.14 -32.74 3.41
CA SER A 170 1.80 -31.32 3.30
C SER A 170 2.30 -30.52 4.52
N MET A 171 2.23 -31.09 5.72
CA MET A 171 2.80 -30.48 6.93
C MET A 171 4.32 -30.38 6.87
N LEU A 172 5.00 -31.44 6.44
CA LEU A 172 6.45 -31.44 6.26
C LEU A 172 6.89 -30.41 5.21
N LEU A 173 6.13 -30.27 4.12
CA LEU A 173 6.39 -29.23 3.11
C LEU A 173 6.19 -27.83 3.68
N ALA A 174 5.12 -27.60 4.43
CA ALA A 174 4.87 -26.30 5.06
C ALA A 174 5.99 -25.95 6.07
N GLU A 175 6.44 -26.91 6.86
CA GLU A 175 7.57 -26.74 7.78
C GLU A 175 8.89 -26.46 7.02
N TYR A 176 9.14 -27.17 5.92
CA TYR A 176 10.31 -26.93 5.08
C TYR A 176 10.31 -25.52 4.48
N LEU A 177 9.17 -25.06 3.94
CA LEU A 177 9.03 -23.72 3.34
C LEU A 177 9.19 -22.60 4.36
N THR A 178 8.94 -22.87 5.64
CA THR A 178 8.98 -21.88 6.72
C THR A 178 10.16 -22.03 7.67
N ASN A 179 11.10 -22.92 7.37
CA ASN A 179 12.34 -23.02 8.13
C ASN A 179 13.30 -21.87 7.80
N GLU A 180 14.35 -21.72 8.59
CA GLU A 180 15.34 -20.64 8.46
C GLU A 180 15.98 -20.59 7.08
N ASP A 181 16.52 -21.72 6.60
CA ASP A 181 17.26 -21.79 5.35
C ASP A 181 16.37 -21.44 4.14
N SER A 182 15.15 -21.98 4.10
CA SER A 182 14.21 -21.72 3.01
C SER A 182 13.74 -20.28 3.00
N GLN A 183 13.40 -19.71 4.16
CA GLN A 183 12.98 -18.32 4.26
C GLN A 183 14.13 -17.35 3.97
N LEU A 184 15.35 -17.67 4.38
CA LEU A 184 16.54 -16.88 4.01
C LEU A 184 16.74 -16.88 2.49
N ALA A 185 16.69 -18.06 1.87
CA ALA A 185 16.85 -18.17 0.42
C ALA A 185 15.75 -17.41 -0.36
N ILE A 186 14.49 -17.51 0.09
CA ILE A 186 13.37 -16.75 -0.50
C ILE A 186 13.61 -15.24 -0.33
N GLY A 187 13.92 -14.79 0.88
CA GLY A 187 14.13 -13.37 1.16
C GLY A 187 15.30 -12.76 0.35
N GLN A 188 16.39 -13.51 0.18
CA GLN A 188 17.52 -13.09 -0.65
C GLN A 188 17.18 -13.03 -2.14
N ALA A 189 16.28 -13.90 -2.62
CA ALA A 189 15.90 -13.94 -4.03
C ALA A 189 14.81 -12.94 -4.40
N THR A 190 13.95 -12.55 -3.43
CA THR A 190 12.72 -11.78 -3.72
C THR A 190 12.63 -10.46 -2.96
N ALA A 191 13.54 -10.20 -2.01
CA ALA A 191 13.45 -9.12 -1.03
C ALA A 191 12.17 -9.15 -0.15
N GLU A 192 11.41 -10.25 -0.14
CA GLU A 192 10.31 -10.44 0.82
C GLU A 192 10.86 -10.69 2.23
N GLY A 193 10.30 -10.03 3.23
CA GLY A 193 10.73 -10.17 4.62
C GLY A 193 10.33 -11.51 5.21
N PRO A 194 11.30 -12.35 5.64
CA PRO A 194 11.01 -13.60 6.31
C PRO A 194 10.20 -13.43 7.58
N ALA A 195 9.30 -14.37 7.87
CA ALA A 195 8.65 -14.46 9.18
C ALA A 195 9.56 -15.14 10.23
N ASN A 196 10.56 -15.89 9.80
CA ASN A 196 11.59 -16.44 10.66
C ASN A 196 12.53 -15.33 11.14
N LEU A 197 12.63 -15.14 12.46
CA LEU A 197 13.37 -14.02 13.06
C LEU A 197 14.88 -14.08 12.79
N VAL A 198 15.47 -15.26 12.65
CA VAL A 198 16.91 -15.43 12.37
C VAL A 198 17.18 -15.13 10.90
N ALA A 199 16.35 -15.61 9.99
CA ALA A 199 16.44 -15.29 8.57
C ALA A 199 16.24 -13.79 8.31
N ALA A 200 15.27 -13.16 8.97
CA ALA A 200 14.97 -11.74 8.83
C ALA A 200 16.16 -10.84 9.17
N GLN A 201 16.99 -11.21 10.15
CA GLN A 201 18.18 -10.46 10.53
C GLN A 201 19.31 -10.51 9.50
N GLN A 202 19.23 -11.40 8.52
CA GLN A 202 20.26 -11.62 7.50
C GLN A 202 19.90 -10.98 6.14
N ILE A 203 18.73 -10.34 6.04
CA ILE A 203 18.29 -9.66 4.83
C ILE A 203 18.44 -8.14 5.04
N ASP A 204 19.31 -7.53 4.24
CA ASP A 204 19.47 -6.07 4.15
C ASP A 204 18.87 -5.61 2.83
N SER A 205 17.80 -4.77 2.91
CA SER A 205 17.07 -4.30 1.75
C SER A 205 16.44 -2.93 2.03
N PRO A 206 16.62 -1.92 1.12
CA PRO A 206 15.92 -0.65 1.21
C PRO A 206 14.40 -0.81 1.35
N ALA A 207 13.82 -1.77 0.64
CA ALA A 207 12.39 -2.08 0.70
C ALA A 207 11.95 -2.52 2.10
N LEU A 208 12.71 -3.40 2.76
CA LEU A 208 12.40 -3.86 4.12
C LEU A 208 12.63 -2.76 5.15
N ALA A 209 13.64 -1.91 4.96
CA ALA A 209 13.87 -0.75 5.82
C ALA A 209 12.71 0.26 5.71
N ALA A 210 12.22 0.54 4.49
CA ALA A 210 11.07 1.39 4.24
C ALA A 210 9.78 0.82 4.87
N LEU A 211 9.54 -0.49 4.70
CA LEU A 211 8.41 -1.18 5.32
C LEU A 211 8.48 -1.12 6.86
N ALA A 212 9.66 -1.33 7.44
CA ALA A 212 9.86 -1.21 8.88
C ALA A 212 9.58 0.21 9.39
N ALA A 213 10.00 1.24 8.65
CA ALA A 213 9.70 2.64 8.97
C ALA A 213 8.20 2.95 8.85
N GLN A 214 7.51 2.33 7.89
CA GLN A 214 6.07 2.48 7.70
C GLN A 214 5.25 1.73 8.77
N SER A 215 5.79 0.70 9.40
CA SER A 215 5.06 -0.17 10.34
C SER A 215 4.46 0.56 11.54
N ALA A 216 5.05 1.70 11.94
CA ALA A 216 4.51 2.54 13.02
C ALA A 216 3.16 3.23 12.65
N TYR A 217 2.80 3.22 11.37
CA TYR A 217 1.61 3.86 10.79
C TYR A 217 0.72 2.84 10.07
N ALA A 218 0.93 1.56 10.34
CA ALA A 218 0.25 0.49 9.63
C ALA A 218 -0.71 -0.27 10.56
N ASP A 219 -1.90 -0.54 10.05
CA ASP A 219 -2.92 -1.34 10.72
C ASP A 219 -3.01 -2.73 10.10
N GLN A 220 -3.47 -3.70 10.89
CA GLN A 220 -3.82 -5.00 10.33
C GLN A 220 -5.04 -4.87 9.42
N GLN A 221 -5.01 -5.58 8.29
CA GLN A 221 -6.15 -5.65 7.38
C GLN A 221 -7.26 -6.49 8.00
N VAL A 222 -8.13 -5.84 8.77
CA VAL A 222 -9.30 -6.46 9.41
C VAL A 222 -10.54 -5.70 8.97
N VAL A 223 -11.14 -6.12 7.85
CA VAL A 223 -12.32 -5.50 7.24
C VAL A 223 -13.29 -6.55 6.73
N GLY A 224 -14.58 -6.26 6.74
CA GLY A 224 -15.62 -7.07 6.11
C GLY A 224 -15.60 -6.95 4.59
N ASN A 225 -16.20 -7.92 3.91
CA ASN A 225 -16.18 -8.02 2.45
C ASN A 225 -16.80 -6.80 1.73
N ASN A 226 -17.73 -6.08 2.37
CA ASN A 226 -18.38 -4.90 1.80
C ASN A 226 -17.48 -3.66 1.72
N PHE A 227 -16.25 -3.73 2.21
CA PHE A 227 -15.29 -2.62 2.15
C PHE A 227 -14.78 -2.36 0.73
N TRP A 228 -14.39 -3.40 0.00
CA TRP A 228 -13.52 -3.28 -1.17
C TRP A 228 -14.14 -2.48 -2.31
N THR A 229 -15.28 -2.90 -2.83
CA THR A 229 -15.91 -2.26 -4.00
C THR A 229 -16.28 -0.78 -3.76
N PRO A 230 -16.90 -0.39 -2.60
CA PRO A 230 -17.15 1.02 -2.35
C PRO A 230 -15.87 1.86 -2.18
N ALA A 231 -14.81 1.31 -1.55
CA ALA A 231 -13.53 1.99 -1.41
C ALA A 231 -12.81 2.17 -2.76
N GLU A 232 -12.84 1.16 -3.63
CA GLU A 232 -12.35 1.26 -5.01
C GLU A 232 -13.11 2.32 -5.80
N SER A 233 -14.45 2.34 -5.69
CA SER A 233 -15.29 3.33 -6.35
C SER A 233 -15.01 4.75 -5.84
N LEU A 234 -14.79 4.92 -4.54
CA LEU A 234 -14.37 6.18 -3.95
C LEU A 234 -13.04 6.64 -4.56
N GLY A 235 -12.02 5.78 -4.53
CA GLY A 235 -10.71 6.10 -5.09
C GLY A 235 -10.79 6.50 -6.56
N GLN A 236 -11.56 5.77 -7.37
CA GLN A 236 -11.77 6.10 -8.79
C GLN A 236 -12.44 7.45 -8.98
N ASN A 237 -13.49 7.77 -8.21
CA ASN A 237 -14.15 9.07 -8.29
C ASN A 237 -13.22 10.23 -7.92
N LEU A 238 -12.34 10.05 -6.92
CA LEU A 238 -11.34 11.06 -6.55
C LEU A 238 -10.30 11.28 -7.65
N VAL A 239 -9.89 10.21 -8.35
CA VAL A 239 -8.98 10.29 -9.52
C VAL A 239 -9.65 11.04 -10.69
N ASP A 240 -10.93 10.79 -10.92
CA ASP A 240 -11.69 11.39 -12.03
C ASP A 240 -12.11 12.84 -11.76
N GLY A 241 -11.91 13.35 -10.54
CA GLY A 241 -12.32 14.68 -10.10
C GLY A 241 -13.83 14.76 -9.83
N ALA A 242 -14.23 14.34 -8.64
CA ALA A 242 -15.64 14.28 -8.26
C ALA A 242 -16.28 15.67 -8.20
N LYS A 243 -17.46 15.83 -8.79
CA LYS A 243 -18.21 17.10 -8.74
C LYS A 243 -18.79 17.42 -7.36
N ASP A 244 -19.02 16.40 -6.57
CA ASP A 244 -19.59 16.47 -5.22
C ASP A 244 -18.88 15.40 -4.37
N VAL A 245 -17.77 15.81 -3.76
CA VAL A 245 -16.91 14.93 -2.95
C VAL A 245 -17.67 14.39 -1.74
N GLN A 246 -18.50 15.22 -1.08
CA GLN A 246 -19.28 14.77 0.07
C GLN A 246 -20.24 13.65 -0.33
N LYS A 247 -20.91 13.78 -1.47
CA LYS A 247 -21.80 12.73 -1.94
C LYS A 247 -21.07 11.44 -2.25
N VAL A 248 -19.87 11.52 -2.84
CA VAL A 248 -19.04 10.32 -3.11
C VAL A 248 -18.63 9.62 -1.81
N LEU A 249 -18.28 10.38 -0.78
CA LEU A 249 -17.99 9.86 0.56
C LEU A 249 -19.21 9.21 1.21
N ASP A 250 -20.39 9.87 1.13
CA ASP A 250 -21.64 9.32 1.68
C ASP A 250 -22.02 7.99 1.00
N ASP A 251 -21.91 7.93 -0.33
CA ASP A 251 -22.17 6.71 -1.10
C ASP A 251 -21.17 5.60 -0.73
N ALA A 252 -19.89 5.92 -0.56
CA ALA A 252 -18.87 4.96 -0.15
C ALA A 252 -19.12 4.42 1.26
N VAL A 253 -19.35 5.30 2.24
CA VAL A 253 -19.65 4.89 3.63
C VAL A 253 -20.92 4.06 3.69
N ALA A 254 -21.98 4.46 2.97
CA ALA A 254 -23.21 3.68 2.89
C ALA A 254 -22.97 2.27 2.33
N GLY A 255 -22.10 2.11 1.32
CA GLY A 255 -21.72 0.81 0.77
C GLY A 255 -20.87 -0.02 1.75
N ILE A 256 -19.85 0.60 2.36
CA ILE A 256 -18.93 -0.06 3.30
C ILE A 256 -19.69 -0.59 4.53
N THR A 257 -20.66 0.17 5.05
CA THR A 257 -21.40 -0.16 6.28
C THR A 257 -22.65 -0.99 6.07
N GLN A 258 -22.90 -1.44 4.84
CA GLN A 258 -24.05 -2.33 4.57
C GLN A 258 -23.97 -3.60 5.43
N PRO A 259 -25.10 -4.08 5.97
CA PRO A 259 -25.15 -5.38 6.62
C PRO A 259 -24.67 -6.50 5.67
N VAL A 260 -24.01 -7.49 6.24
CA VAL A 260 -23.63 -8.69 5.47
C VAL A 260 -24.92 -9.47 5.16
N SER A 261 -25.23 -9.68 3.88
CA SER A 261 -26.33 -10.55 3.48
C SER A 261 -25.98 -12.00 3.83
N GLU A 262 -26.88 -12.69 4.56
CA GLU A 262 -26.77 -14.11 4.88
C GLU A 262 -26.68 -15.00 3.61
#